data_860e86f905299a33af814e9b1a33b4cb
#
_entry.id   860e86f905299a33af814e9b1a33b4cb
#
_cell.length_a   1.000
_cell.length_b   1.000
_cell.length_c   1.000
_cell.angle_alpha   90.00
_cell.angle_beta   90.00
_cell.angle_gamma   90.00
#
_symmetry.space_group_name_H-M   'P 1'
#
loop_
_entity.id
_entity.type
_entity.pdbx_description
1 polymer ?
#
loop_
_entity_poly.entity_id
_entity_poly.type
_entity_poly.pdbx_seq_one_letter_code
_entity_poly.pdbx_strand_id
1 'polypeptide(L)'
;MSTAQTPARIAITMGDPAGIGPEIIVKAAHALRDRIAAGRLALQVVGSQAALQQAQDQLALPAGPLPLYQAIDVGPVDAPVPTGRVSAAGGEWAYRAVERAVRLAQAGQADAIVTAPLSKEALHLAGHAFEGHTELLAHLTGQRDAVMMLAHDAMRVSHVTTHCPLSDVPRRITPQRLQRVFEVTLEALRSLGIAQPRIAVAGLNPHAGEGGILGREDDEIVRPAIERFAAETGVAISGPVPGDTVFIKLRAGQYDAVVAMFHDQGHIPVKLLGFNVDPATGKWQAISGVNITLGLPILRTSVDHGTAFDIAGQGIANADSLVDAVNYALRLIEGRTAQ
;
A
#
# COMPACT_ATOMS: atom_id res chain seq x y z
N MET A 1 8.50 -26.44 -25.61
CA MET A 1 7.76 -26.81 -24.39
C MET A 1 7.65 -25.56 -23.55
N SER A 2 6.45 -24.98 -23.42
CA SER A 2 6.24 -23.83 -22.55
C SER A 2 6.43 -24.30 -21.11
N THR A 3 7.45 -23.81 -20.41
CA THR A 3 7.61 -24.02 -18.98
C THR A 3 6.38 -23.42 -18.31
N ALA A 4 5.53 -24.24 -17.72
CA ALA A 4 4.38 -23.79 -16.96
C ALA A 4 4.90 -22.84 -15.87
N GLN A 5 4.64 -21.54 -16.01
CA GLN A 5 5.07 -20.55 -15.07
C GLN A 5 4.28 -20.78 -13.76
N THR A 6 4.98 -20.98 -12.65
CA THR A 6 4.33 -21.12 -11.34
C THR A 6 3.50 -19.87 -11.04
N PRO A 7 2.21 -20.01 -10.65
CA PRO A 7 1.39 -18.86 -10.38
C PRO A 7 1.96 -18.02 -9.23
N ALA A 8 1.91 -16.69 -9.36
CA ALA A 8 2.21 -15.80 -8.26
C ALA A 8 1.17 -15.98 -7.14
N ARG A 9 1.61 -16.25 -5.92
CA ARG A 9 0.77 -16.52 -4.75
C ARG A 9 0.62 -15.24 -3.93
N ILE A 10 -0.60 -14.72 -3.86
CA ILE A 10 -0.89 -13.50 -3.11
C ILE A 10 -1.79 -13.83 -1.94
N ALA A 11 -1.34 -13.52 -0.72
CA ALA A 11 -2.16 -13.58 0.48
C ALA A 11 -2.92 -12.25 0.64
N ILE A 12 -4.26 -12.27 0.54
CA ILE A 12 -5.10 -11.11 0.77
C ILE A 12 -5.66 -11.19 2.19
N THR A 13 -5.34 -10.22 3.06
CA THR A 13 -5.97 -10.13 4.38
C THR A 13 -7.33 -9.47 4.26
N MET A 14 -8.35 -10.03 4.91
CA MET A 14 -9.71 -9.51 4.87
C MET A 14 -9.86 -8.13 5.52
N GLY A 15 -8.95 -7.76 6.43
CA GLY A 15 -9.13 -6.59 7.28
C GLY A 15 -10.23 -6.82 8.32
N ASP A 16 -10.98 -5.75 8.65
CA ASP A 16 -12.11 -5.85 9.55
C ASP A 16 -13.31 -6.46 8.81
N PRO A 17 -13.81 -7.66 9.21
CA PRO A 17 -14.93 -8.32 8.54
C PRO A 17 -16.26 -7.56 8.67
N ALA A 18 -16.37 -6.59 9.59
CA ALA A 18 -17.53 -5.71 9.72
C ALA A 18 -17.58 -4.63 8.63
N GLY A 19 -16.47 -4.37 7.94
CA GLY A 19 -16.34 -3.37 6.88
C GLY A 19 -16.57 -3.94 5.48
N ILE A 20 -16.12 -3.19 4.47
CA ILE A 20 -16.24 -3.58 3.05
C ILE A 20 -15.23 -4.64 2.60
N GLY A 21 -14.28 -5.04 3.47
CA GLY A 21 -13.22 -6.00 3.14
C GLY A 21 -13.72 -7.27 2.44
N PRO A 22 -14.68 -8.02 3.02
CA PRO A 22 -15.22 -9.24 2.40
C PRO A 22 -15.80 -8.99 1.00
N GLU A 23 -16.56 -7.90 0.83
CA GLU A 23 -17.22 -7.54 -0.41
C GLU A 23 -16.21 -7.21 -1.53
N ILE A 24 -15.25 -6.33 -1.24
CA ILE A 24 -14.25 -5.92 -2.26
C ILE A 24 -13.32 -7.07 -2.65
N ILE A 25 -13.06 -8.02 -1.74
CA ILE A 25 -12.26 -9.22 -2.04
C ILE A 25 -12.99 -10.12 -3.04
N VAL A 26 -14.27 -10.41 -2.81
CA VAL A 26 -15.06 -11.24 -3.72
C VAL A 26 -15.15 -10.59 -5.11
N LYS A 27 -15.40 -9.28 -5.17
CA LYS A 27 -15.43 -8.53 -6.43
C LYS A 27 -14.06 -8.51 -7.13
N ALA A 28 -12.98 -8.29 -6.40
CA ALA A 28 -11.63 -8.28 -6.97
C ALA A 28 -11.22 -9.66 -7.51
N ALA A 29 -11.51 -10.74 -6.78
CA ALA A 29 -11.28 -12.10 -7.25
C ALA A 29 -12.06 -12.38 -8.56
N HIS A 30 -13.29 -11.90 -8.65
CA HIS A 30 -14.10 -12.02 -9.87
C HIS A 30 -13.53 -11.19 -11.04
N ALA A 31 -13.03 -9.97 -10.78
CA ALA A 31 -12.38 -9.15 -11.80
C ALA A 31 -11.06 -9.77 -12.30
N LEU A 32 -10.35 -10.49 -11.44
CA LEU A 32 -9.07 -11.15 -11.74
C LEU A 32 -9.20 -12.60 -12.24
N ARG A 33 -10.43 -13.11 -12.44
CA ARG A 33 -10.73 -14.50 -12.78
C ARG A 33 -9.95 -15.05 -13.99
N ASP A 34 -9.72 -14.22 -15.00
CA ASP A 34 -9.01 -14.66 -16.22
C ASP A 34 -7.53 -14.94 -15.95
N ARG A 35 -6.89 -14.17 -15.05
CA ARG A 35 -5.52 -14.42 -14.60
C ARG A 35 -5.43 -15.68 -13.73
N ILE A 36 -6.43 -15.91 -12.89
CA ILE A 36 -6.54 -17.10 -12.03
C ILE A 36 -6.74 -18.34 -12.89
N ALA A 37 -7.69 -18.30 -13.82
CA ALA A 37 -7.98 -19.39 -14.75
C ALA A 37 -6.79 -19.72 -15.67
N ALA A 38 -5.98 -18.71 -16.04
CA ALA A 38 -4.76 -18.89 -16.81
C ALA A 38 -3.58 -19.44 -15.99
N GLY A 39 -3.76 -19.73 -14.69
CA GLY A 39 -2.70 -20.21 -13.80
C GLY A 39 -1.57 -19.21 -13.54
N ARG A 40 -1.82 -17.90 -13.74
CA ARG A 40 -0.85 -16.83 -13.51
C ARG A 40 -0.93 -16.21 -12.13
N LEU A 41 -2.06 -16.41 -11.43
CA LEU A 41 -2.35 -15.85 -10.12
C LEU A 41 -3.05 -16.90 -9.26
N ALA A 42 -2.59 -17.06 -8.01
CA ALA A 42 -3.25 -17.82 -6.97
C ALA A 42 -3.55 -16.90 -5.78
N LEU A 43 -4.81 -16.76 -5.43
CA LEU A 43 -5.25 -15.94 -4.31
C LEU A 43 -5.51 -16.79 -3.07
N GLN A 44 -4.92 -16.39 -1.94
CA GLN A 44 -5.15 -16.93 -0.61
C GLN A 44 -5.82 -15.85 0.23
N VAL A 45 -7.10 -15.98 0.52
CA VAL A 45 -7.83 -14.99 1.32
C VAL A 45 -7.79 -15.40 2.79
N VAL A 46 -7.16 -14.56 3.59
CA VAL A 46 -6.91 -14.80 5.03
C VAL A 46 -7.90 -13.99 5.86
N GLY A 47 -8.78 -14.68 6.60
CA GLY A 47 -9.81 -14.03 7.42
C GLY A 47 -10.97 -14.96 7.76
N SER A 48 -12.18 -14.42 7.90
CA SER A 48 -13.40 -15.18 8.20
C SER A 48 -14.01 -15.81 6.95
N GLN A 49 -14.01 -17.12 6.88
CA GLN A 49 -14.68 -17.83 5.78
C GLN A 49 -16.19 -17.55 5.76
N ALA A 50 -16.82 -17.40 6.92
CA ALA A 50 -18.24 -17.09 7.01
C ALA A 50 -18.55 -15.71 6.42
N ALA A 51 -17.74 -14.69 6.69
CA ALA A 51 -17.93 -13.35 6.13
C ALA A 51 -17.72 -13.32 4.62
N LEU A 52 -16.77 -14.09 4.08
CA LEU A 52 -16.59 -14.27 2.64
C LEU A 52 -17.80 -14.93 1.98
N GLN A 53 -18.32 -15.99 2.60
CA GLN A 53 -19.49 -16.69 2.08
C GLN A 53 -20.71 -15.76 2.07
N GLN A 54 -20.95 -15.03 3.15
CA GLN A 54 -22.03 -14.04 3.22
C GLN A 54 -21.91 -12.98 2.12
N ALA A 55 -20.71 -12.44 1.88
CA ALA A 55 -20.47 -11.46 0.82
C ALA A 55 -20.71 -12.07 -0.57
N GLN A 56 -20.30 -13.32 -0.79
CA GLN A 56 -20.51 -14.03 -2.05
C GLN A 56 -21.99 -14.26 -2.32
N ASP A 57 -22.75 -14.71 -1.31
CA ASP A 57 -24.20 -14.94 -1.43
C ASP A 57 -24.94 -13.63 -1.73
N GLN A 58 -24.54 -12.54 -1.07
CA GLN A 58 -25.16 -11.22 -1.25
C GLN A 58 -24.90 -10.63 -2.65
N LEU A 59 -23.69 -10.80 -3.18
CA LEU A 59 -23.32 -10.26 -4.48
C LEU A 59 -23.89 -11.05 -5.64
N ALA A 60 -24.33 -12.30 -5.42
CA ALA A 60 -24.88 -13.19 -6.45
C ALA A 60 -24.04 -13.21 -7.75
N LEU A 61 -22.72 -13.12 -7.64
CA LEU A 61 -21.83 -13.15 -8.78
C LEU A 61 -21.83 -14.56 -9.41
N PRO A 62 -21.70 -14.65 -10.74
CA PRO A 62 -21.69 -15.94 -11.43
C PRO A 62 -20.61 -16.86 -10.87
N ALA A 63 -20.98 -18.08 -10.50
CA ALA A 63 -20.04 -19.11 -10.13
C ALA A 63 -19.21 -19.51 -11.37
N GLY A 64 -17.89 -19.47 -11.24
CA GLY A 64 -16.98 -19.96 -12.27
C GLY A 64 -16.73 -21.47 -12.12
N PRO A 65 -16.08 -22.10 -13.12
CA PRO A 65 -15.76 -23.53 -13.08
C PRO A 65 -14.69 -23.90 -12.05
N LEU A 66 -13.94 -22.91 -11.52
CA LEU A 66 -12.89 -23.08 -10.52
C LEU A 66 -13.07 -22.10 -9.35
N PRO A 67 -12.66 -22.48 -8.13
CA PRO A 67 -12.63 -21.53 -7.01
C PRO A 67 -11.66 -20.39 -7.34
N LEU A 68 -12.14 -19.15 -7.19
CA LEU A 68 -11.34 -17.95 -7.47
C LEU A 68 -10.29 -17.65 -6.39
N TYR A 69 -10.43 -18.25 -5.23
CA TYR A 69 -9.46 -18.11 -4.12
C TYR A 69 -9.53 -19.30 -3.16
N GLN A 70 -8.45 -19.50 -2.41
CA GLN A 70 -8.41 -20.38 -1.25
C GLN A 70 -8.69 -19.56 0.00
N ALA A 71 -9.77 -19.85 0.73
CA ALA A 71 -10.03 -19.22 2.02
C ALA A 71 -9.16 -19.88 3.10
N ILE A 72 -8.46 -19.06 3.91
CA ILE A 72 -7.68 -19.47 5.08
C ILE A 72 -8.34 -18.84 6.29
N ASP A 73 -9.15 -19.62 6.99
CA ASP A 73 -9.82 -19.18 8.22
C ASP A 73 -8.81 -19.00 9.36
N VAL A 74 -8.95 -17.92 10.13
CA VAL A 74 -8.10 -17.61 11.28
C VAL A 74 -8.88 -17.62 12.59
N GLY A 75 -10.13 -18.08 12.55
CA GLY A 75 -11.02 -18.19 13.71
C GLY A 75 -10.83 -19.48 14.54
N PRO A 76 -11.71 -19.70 15.53
CA PRO A 76 -12.81 -18.82 15.88
C PRO A 76 -12.38 -17.57 16.65
N VAL A 77 -13.17 -16.50 16.53
CA VAL A 77 -13.18 -15.37 17.45
C VAL A 77 -14.50 -15.50 18.23
N ASP A 78 -14.43 -15.53 19.56
CA ASP A 78 -15.52 -15.93 20.45
C ASP A 78 -16.69 -14.91 20.54
N ALA A 79 -16.79 -14.00 19.59
CA ALA A 79 -17.82 -12.98 19.58
C ALA A 79 -18.33 -12.69 18.15
N PRO A 80 -19.63 -12.40 18.00
CA PRO A 80 -20.16 -12.01 16.69
C PRO A 80 -19.59 -10.68 16.24
N VAL A 81 -19.40 -10.56 14.90
CA VAL A 81 -18.95 -9.30 14.28
C VAL A 81 -20.14 -8.64 13.60
N PRO A 82 -20.71 -7.58 14.17
CA PRO A 82 -21.84 -6.90 13.59
C PRO A 82 -21.39 -6.07 12.37
N THR A 83 -21.97 -6.32 11.20
CA THR A 83 -21.68 -5.58 9.98
C THR A 83 -21.92 -4.08 10.16
N GLY A 84 -21.01 -3.25 9.63
CA GLY A 84 -21.12 -1.79 9.65
C GLY A 84 -20.80 -1.15 11.01
N ARG A 85 -20.20 -1.88 11.95
CA ARG A 85 -19.90 -1.36 13.29
C ARG A 85 -18.50 -1.77 13.75
N VAL A 86 -17.84 -0.84 14.43
CA VAL A 86 -16.57 -1.09 15.12
C VAL A 86 -16.80 -2.07 16.27
N SER A 87 -15.93 -3.07 16.40
CA SER A 87 -15.98 -4.02 17.51
C SER A 87 -14.60 -4.61 17.81
N ALA A 88 -14.37 -5.03 19.06
CA ALA A 88 -13.16 -5.76 19.42
C ALA A 88 -13.01 -7.06 18.61
N ALA A 89 -14.12 -7.77 18.35
CA ALA A 89 -14.10 -8.99 17.55
C ALA A 89 -13.62 -8.71 16.10
N GLY A 90 -14.08 -7.62 15.46
CA GLY A 90 -13.60 -7.20 14.15
C GLY A 90 -12.11 -6.88 14.15
N GLY A 91 -11.61 -6.21 15.19
CA GLY A 91 -10.20 -5.92 15.38
C GLY A 91 -9.35 -7.18 15.56
N GLU A 92 -9.82 -8.14 16.34
CA GLU A 92 -9.14 -9.43 16.55
C GLU A 92 -9.05 -10.23 15.24
N TRP A 93 -10.13 -10.30 14.46
CA TRP A 93 -10.10 -10.92 13.13
C TRP A 93 -9.08 -10.26 12.20
N ALA A 94 -9.07 -8.93 12.17
CA ALA A 94 -8.13 -8.16 11.36
C ALA A 94 -6.68 -8.42 11.76
N TYR A 95 -6.37 -8.43 13.07
CA TYR A 95 -5.05 -8.73 13.59
C TYR A 95 -4.59 -10.13 13.20
N ARG A 96 -5.39 -11.16 13.48
CA ARG A 96 -5.07 -12.57 13.15
C ARG A 96 -4.87 -12.79 11.66
N ALA A 97 -5.67 -12.13 10.83
CA ALA A 97 -5.52 -12.20 9.37
C ALA A 97 -4.17 -11.65 8.91
N VAL A 98 -3.74 -10.49 9.43
CA VAL A 98 -2.43 -9.90 9.11
C VAL A 98 -1.30 -10.79 9.65
N GLU A 99 -1.37 -11.23 10.90
CA GLU A 99 -0.36 -12.13 11.50
C GLU A 99 -0.21 -13.41 10.68
N ARG A 100 -1.31 -14.04 10.29
CA ARG A 100 -1.29 -15.26 9.47
C ARG A 100 -0.69 -15.02 8.10
N ALA A 101 -1.05 -13.92 7.43
CA ALA A 101 -0.49 -13.56 6.13
C ALA A 101 1.02 -13.31 6.18
N VAL A 102 1.51 -12.64 7.24
CA VAL A 102 2.95 -12.45 7.47
C VAL A 102 3.66 -13.80 7.61
N ARG A 103 3.11 -14.73 8.39
CA ARG A 103 3.68 -16.09 8.52
C ARG A 103 3.73 -16.83 7.18
N LEU A 104 2.68 -16.71 6.35
CA LEU A 104 2.67 -17.32 5.01
C LEU A 104 3.77 -16.74 4.12
N ALA A 105 3.94 -15.42 4.12
CA ALA A 105 4.97 -14.76 3.31
C ALA A 105 6.39 -15.10 3.80
N GLN A 106 6.63 -15.08 5.12
CA GLN A 106 7.93 -15.45 5.69
C GLN A 106 8.29 -16.92 5.45
N ALA A 107 7.30 -17.80 5.41
CA ALA A 107 7.50 -19.23 5.08
C ALA A 107 7.61 -19.50 3.57
N GLY A 108 7.60 -18.48 2.72
CA GLY A 108 7.62 -18.61 1.27
C GLY A 108 6.37 -19.30 0.69
N GLN A 109 5.25 -19.29 1.42
CA GLN A 109 3.97 -19.84 0.97
C GLN A 109 3.09 -18.77 0.28
N ALA A 110 3.43 -17.49 0.43
CA ALA A 110 2.91 -16.37 -0.34
C ALA A 110 4.07 -15.51 -0.83
N ASP A 111 3.97 -14.99 -2.05
CA ASP A 111 5.00 -14.16 -2.69
C ASP A 111 4.79 -12.68 -2.36
N ALA A 112 3.55 -12.29 -2.01
CA ALA A 112 3.20 -10.96 -1.52
C ALA A 112 1.96 -11.00 -0.61
N ILE A 113 1.81 -9.94 0.18
CA ILE A 113 0.61 -9.67 0.97
C ILE A 113 -0.11 -8.46 0.36
N VAL A 114 -1.43 -8.58 0.19
CA VAL A 114 -2.31 -7.47 -0.14
C VAL A 114 -3.30 -7.28 1.00
N THR A 115 -3.41 -6.07 1.56
CA THR A 115 -4.28 -5.85 2.71
C THR A 115 -5.54 -5.08 2.35
N ALA A 116 -6.71 -5.64 2.66
CA ALA A 116 -7.97 -4.93 2.71
C ALA A 116 -8.05 -4.07 3.99
N PRO A 117 -9.00 -3.12 4.10
CA PRO A 117 -9.00 -2.13 5.17
C PRO A 117 -9.24 -2.74 6.56
N LEU A 118 -8.56 -2.24 7.57
CA LEU A 118 -8.83 -2.50 8.98
C LEU A 118 -9.23 -1.21 9.72
N SER A 119 -9.89 -1.37 10.86
CA SER A 119 -10.22 -0.28 11.78
C SER A 119 -9.16 -0.19 12.89
N LYS A 120 -8.51 0.97 13.02
CA LYS A 120 -7.57 1.24 14.12
C LYS A 120 -8.27 1.16 15.48
N GLU A 121 -9.47 1.71 15.57
CA GLU A 121 -10.29 1.67 16.78
C GLU A 121 -10.64 0.23 17.17
N ALA A 122 -11.03 -0.61 16.19
CA ALA A 122 -11.32 -2.02 16.44
C ALA A 122 -10.06 -2.78 16.92
N LEU A 123 -8.88 -2.51 16.33
CA LEU A 123 -7.62 -3.08 16.81
C LEU A 123 -7.34 -2.71 18.28
N HIS A 124 -7.51 -1.43 18.63
CA HIS A 124 -7.30 -0.97 20.00
C HIS A 124 -8.29 -1.60 20.98
N LEU A 125 -9.58 -1.72 20.59
CA LEU A 125 -10.58 -2.43 21.38
C LEU A 125 -10.26 -3.91 21.59
N ALA A 126 -9.57 -4.53 20.63
CA ALA A 126 -9.07 -5.91 20.74
C ALA A 126 -7.77 -6.02 21.55
N GLY A 127 -7.21 -4.92 22.06
CA GLY A 127 -5.97 -4.89 22.82
C GLY A 127 -4.69 -4.76 21.98
N HIS A 128 -4.82 -4.54 20.67
CA HIS A 128 -3.69 -4.38 19.75
C HIS A 128 -3.41 -2.90 19.50
N ALA A 129 -2.45 -2.32 20.19
CA ALA A 129 -2.12 -0.90 20.15
C ALA A 129 -1.22 -0.54 18.94
N PHE A 130 -1.76 -0.64 17.73
CA PHE A 130 -1.08 -0.24 16.49
C PHE A 130 -1.84 0.88 15.79
N GLU A 131 -1.10 1.83 15.21
CA GLU A 131 -1.65 2.98 14.46
C GLU A 131 -2.18 2.59 13.07
N GLY A 132 -1.88 1.36 12.60
CA GLY A 132 -2.34 0.83 11.32
C GLY A 132 -1.54 -0.37 10.85
N HIS A 133 -1.71 -0.71 9.56
CA HIS A 133 -1.02 -1.85 8.96
C HIS A 133 0.50 -1.69 8.96
N THR A 134 1.03 -0.50 8.73
CA THR A 134 2.47 -0.28 8.59
C THR A 134 3.20 -0.62 9.89
N GLU A 135 2.70 -0.12 11.02
CA GLU A 135 3.26 -0.34 12.35
C GLU A 135 3.08 -1.81 12.79
N LEU A 136 1.90 -2.38 12.51
CA LEU A 136 1.63 -3.80 12.78
C LEU A 136 2.56 -4.73 11.98
N LEU A 137 2.73 -4.49 10.68
CA LEU A 137 3.61 -5.28 9.82
C LEU A 137 5.07 -5.10 10.21
N ALA A 138 5.50 -3.89 10.53
CA ALA A 138 6.84 -3.61 11.02
C ALA A 138 7.13 -4.40 12.32
N HIS A 139 6.18 -4.40 13.26
CA HIS A 139 6.27 -5.18 14.49
C HIS A 139 6.36 -6.69 14.21
N LEU A 140 5.46 -7.25 13.40
CA LEU A 140 5.40 -8.68 13.10
C LEU A 140 6.61 -9.18 12.29
N THR A 141 7.28 -8.29 11.55
CA THR A 141 8.48 -8.62 10.77
C THR A 141 9.79 -8.24 11.45
N GLY A 142 9.73 -7.64 12.66
CA GLY A 142 10.91 -7.18 13.40
C GLY A 142 11.62 -5.98 12.75
N GLN A 143 10.95 -5.24 11.86
CA GLN A 143 11.49 -4.05 11.19
C GLN A 143 11.03 -2.77 11.88
N ARG A 144 11.87 -1.71 11.82
CA ARG A 144 11.55 -0.42 12.44
C ARG A 144 11.49 0.74 11.44
N ASP A 145 12.08 0.57 10.26
CA ASP A 145 12.33 1.65 9.28
C ASP A 145 11.54 1.46 7.99
N ALA A 146 10.29 0.99 8.10
CA ALA A 146 9.38 0.89 6.97
C ALA A 146 9.11 2.27 6.34
N VAL A 147 8.95 2.28 5.03
CA VAL A 147 8.70 3.49 4.23
C VAL A 147 7.39 3.32 3.47
N MET A 148 6.53 4.30 3.57
CA MET A 148 5.31 4.35 2.78
C MET A 148 5.61 4.92 1.40
N MET A 149 5.21 4.19 0.36
CA MET A 149 5.11 4.70 -1.00
C MET A 149 3.64 4.67 -1.42
N LEU A 150 3.14 5.79 -1.90
CA LEU A 150 1.83 5.89 -2.53
C LEU A 150 2.01 5.88 -4.04
N ALA A 151 1.20 5.09 -4.75
CA ALA A 151 1.28 5.00 -6.20
C ALA A 151 -0.11 5.08 -6.85
N HIS A 152 -0.18 5.81 -7.96
CA HIS A 152 -1.29 5.82 -8.90
C HIS A 152 -0.69 5.88 -10.31
N ASP A 153 -0.86 4.82 -11.10
CA ASP A 153 -0.21 4.65 -12.40
C ASP A 153 1.31 4.85 -12.33
N ALA A 154 1.81 5.88 -13.03
CA ALA A 154 3.21 6.27 -13.05
C ALA A 154 3.59 7.24 -11.91
N MET A 155 2.61 7.80 -11.21
CA MET A 155 2.83 8.64 -10.03
C MET A 155 3.24 7.77 -8.85
N ARG A 156 4.49 7.84 -8.42
CA ARG A 156 5.04 7.10 -7.26
C ARG A 156 5.69 8.08 -6.32
N VAL A 157 5.23 8.08 -5.08
CA VAL A 157 5.73 9.03 -4.08
C VAL A 157 6.06 8.30 -2.79
N SER A 158 7.34 8.24 -2.44
CA SER A 158 7.82 7.74 -1.15
C SER A 158 7.86 8.88 -0.13
N HIS A 159 7.70 8.57 1.15
CA HIS A 159 7.61 9.58 2.20
C HIS A 159 8.73 9.42 3.22
N VAL A 160 9.42 10.52 3.53
CA VAL A 160 10.42 10.56 4.61
C VAL A 160 9.74 10.47 5.98
N THR A 161 8.67 11.25 6.15
CA THR A 161 7.81 11.23 7.34
C THR A 161 6.35 11.04 6.94
N THR A 162 5.53 10.44 7.81
CA THR A 162 4.09 10.23 7.57
C THR A 162 3.26 10.74 8.74
N HIS A 163 2.88 9.89 9.68
CA HIS A 163 1.95 10.18 10.76
C HIS A 163 2.64 10.89 11.93
N CYS A 164 2.97 12.16 11.77
CA CYS A 164 3.51 13.00 12.84
C CYS A 164 3.03 14.46 12.67
N PRO A 165 2.99 15.25 13.76
CA PRO A 165 2.71 16.66 13.66
C PRO A 165 3.68 17.36 12.70
N LEU A 166 3.20 18.35 11.93
CA LEU A 166 4.03 19.09 10.98
C LEU A 166 5.23 19.77 11.66
N SER A 167 5.06 20.21 12.91
CA SER A 167 6.14 20.78 13.74
C SER A 167 7.28 19.81 14.03
N ASP A 168 7.05 18.50 13.92
CA ASP A 168 8.06 17.46 14.17
C ASP A 168 8.82 17.05 12.91
N VAL A 169 8.28 17.39 11.73
CA VAL A 169 8.83 16.98 10.44
C VAL A 169 10.32 17.38 10.30
N PRO A 170 10.74 18.63 10.55
CA PRO A 170 12.15 19.01 10.37
C PRO A 170 13.10 18.17 11.21
N ARG A 171 12.71 17.82 12.45
CA ARG A 171 13.55 17.02 13.35
C ARG A 171 13.64 15.55 12.95
N ARG A 172 12.66 15.04 12.18
CA ARG A 172 12.62 13.67 11.68
C ARG A 172 13.33 13.48 10.35
N ILE A 173 13.64 14.56 9.64
CA ILE A 173 14.43 14.53 8.40
C ILE A 173 15.90 14.47 8.80
N THR A 174 16.45 13.25 8.85
CA THR A 174 17.85 12.99 9.17
C THR A 174 18.57 12.38 7.97
N PRO A 175 19.90 12.54 7.85
CA PRO A 175 20.65 11.88 6.78
C PRO A 175 20.43 10.38 6.71
N GLN A 176 20.31 9.70 7.85
CA GLN A 176 20.06 8.25 7.93
C GLN A 176 18.67 7.90 7.41
N ARG A 177 17.64 8.68 7.79
CA ARG A 177 16.27 8.44 7.31
C ARG A 177 16.16 8.69 5.81
N LEU A 178 16.78 9.75 5.29
CA LEU A 178 16.85 10.05 3.86
C LEU A 178 17.51 8.90 3.09
N GLN A 179 18.70 8.48 3.55
CA GLN A 179 19.42 7.34 2.96
C GLN A 179 18.50 6.10 2.86
N ARG A 180 17.87 5.74 3.96
CA ARG A 180 16.94 4.58 3.99
C ARG A 180 15.80 4.71 2.99
N VAL A 181 15.17 5.90 2.92
CA VAL A 181 14.07 6.14 1.98
C VAL A 181 14.55 6.05 0.54
N PHE A 182 15.73 6.58 0.22
CA PHE A 182 16.30 6.50 -1.12
C PHE A 182 16.59 5.06 -1.52
N GLU A 183 17.21 4.25 -0.63
CA GLU A 183 17.52 2.84 -0.86
C GLU A 183 16.29 2.03 -1.20
N VAL A 184 15.25 2.08 -0.34
CA VAL A 184 14.05 1.26 -0.56
C VAL A 184 13.20 1.76 -1.73
N THR A 185 13.26 3.08 -2.05
CA THR A 185 12.63 3.63 -3.24
C THR A 185 13.31 3.13 -4.50
N LEU A 186 14.64 3.15 -4.53
CA LEU A 186 15.44 2.62 -5.64
C LEU A 186 15.19 1.12 -5.87
N GLU A 187 15.18 0.33 -4.78
CA GLU A 187 14.86 -1.10 -4.84
C GLU A 187 13.46 -1.34 -5.42
N ALA A 188 12.46 -0.59 -4.97
CA ALA A 188 11.10 -0.70 -5.47
C ALA A 188 11.00 -0.37 -6.97
N LEU A 189 11.66 0.69 -7.43
CA LEU A 189 11.67 1.08 -8.84
C LEU A 189 12.33 0.01 -9.72
N ARG A 190 13.44 -0.56 -9.28
CA ARG A 190 14.10 -1.69 -9.96
C ARG A 190 13.19 -2.92 -10.00
N SER A 191 12.51 -3.23 -8.90
CA SER A 191 11.52 -4.31 -8.83
C SER A 191 10.29 -4.06 -9.71
N LEU A 192 10.04 -2.82 -10.13
CA LEU A 192 9.02 -2.48 -11.13
C LEU A 192 9.55 -2.55 -12.58
N GLY A 193 10.77 -3.05 -12.80
CA GLY A 193 11.38 -3.19 -14.11
C GLY A 193 12.00 -1.91 -14.67
N ILE A 194 12.18 -0.86 -13.84
CA ILE A 194 12.82 0.38 -14.27
C ILE A 194 14.33 0.23 -14.10
N ALA A 195 15.02 -0.07 -15.20
CA ALA A 195 16.45 -0.38 -15.19
C ALA A 195 17.32 0.82 -14.76
N GLN A 196 16.95 2.03 -15.14
CA GLN A 196 17.65 3.27 -14.83
C GLN A 196 16.70 4.27 -14.15
N PRO A 197 16.39 4.08 -12.86
CA PRO A 197 15.46 4.93 -12.15
C PRO A 197 15.95 6.38 -12.04
N ARG A 198 15.03 7.32 -12.24
CA ARG A 198 15.24 8.76 -12.04
C ARG A 198 14.39 9.18 -10.84
N ILE A 199 15.05 9.55 -9.75
CA ILE A 199 14.39 9.92 -8.49
C ILE A 199 14.53 11.43 -8.30
N ALA A 200 13.42 12.11 -7.99
CA ALA A 200 13.47 13.47 -7.49
C ALA A 200 13.21 13.49 -5.99
N VAL A 201 13.88 14.36 -5.27
CA VAL A 201 13.66 14.61 -3.85
C VAL A 201 13.03 16.00 -3.71
N ALA A 202 11.84 16.06 -3.14
CA ALA A 202 11.16 17.34 -2.90
C ALA A 202 11.87 18.15 -1.83
N GLY A 203 11.87 19.48 -1.94
CA GLY A 203 12.32 20.34 -0.86
C GLY A 203 11.36 20.27 0.34
N LEU A 204 11.91 20.46 1.54
CA LEU A 204 11.11 20.61 2.75
C LEU A 204 10.45 22.00 2.77
N ASN A 205 11.25 23.02 2.47
CA ASN A 205 10.83 24.42 2.54
C ASN A 205 10.33 24.94 1.18
N PRO A 206 9.53 26.01 1.16
CA PRO A 206 9.16 26.67 -0.09
C PRO A 206 10.39 26.99 -0.93
N HIS A 207 10.29 26.81 -2.25
CA HIS A 207 11.39 27.01 -3.20
C HIS A 207 12.68 26.25 -2.85
N ALA A 208 12.58 25.12 -2.11
CA ALA A 208 13.71 24.32 -1.62
C ALA A 208 14.71 25.18 -0.81
N GLY A 209 14.18 26.05 0.06
CA GLY A 209 14.94 26.90 0.97
C GLY A 209 15.51 28.19 0.35
N GLU A 210 15.46 28.35 -0.99
CA GLU A 210 15.93 29.54 -1.71
C GLU A 210 17.30 30.06 -1.23
N GLY A 211 18.30 29.16 -1.21
CA GLY A 211 19.65 29.49 -0.73
C GLY A 211 19.71 29.80 0.78
N GLY A 212 18.81 29.22 1.58
CA GLY A 212 18.76 29.37 3.02
C GLY A 212 17.90 30.55 3.54
N ILE A 213 17.27 31.33 2.64
CA ILE A 213 16.40 32.44 3.02
C ILE A 213 15.12 31.93 3.69
N LEU A 214 14.57 30.80 3.19
CA LEU A 214 13.31 30.20 3.65
C LEU A 214 13.52 28.94 4.52
N GLY A 215 14.71 28.76 5.07
CA GLY A 215 15.11 27.60 5.86
C GLY A 215 16.38 26.96 5.31
N ARG A 216 17.15 26.31 6.15
CA ARG A 216 18.46 25.75 5.79
C ARG A 216 18.47 24.24 5.65
N GLU A 217 17.41 23.56 6.04
CA GLU A 217 17.34 22.10 6.08
C GLU A 217 17.57 21.47 4.69
N ASP A 218 17.11 22.15 3.64
CA ASP A 218 17.26 21.70 2.27
C ASP A 218 18.75 21.71 1.84
N ASP A 219 19.49 22.75 2.22
CA ASP A 219 20.92 22.88 1.89
C ASP A 219 21.83 22.12 2.86
N GLU A 220 21.50 22.10 4.16
CA GLU A 220 22.37 21.52 5.19
C GLU A 220 22.13 20.01 5.40
N ILE A 221 20.94 19.48 5.10
CA ILE A 221 20.57 18.08 5.35
C ILE A 221 20.22 17.35 4.06
N VAL A 222 19.25 17.89 3.28
CA VAL A 222 18.66 17.16 2.13
C VAL A 222 19.68 17.06 0.99
N ARG A 223 20.28 18.18 0.57
CA ARG A 223 21.25 18.21 -0.54
C ARG A 223 22.46 17.31 -0.29
N PRO A 224 23.14 17.36 0.88
CA PRO A 224 24.28 16.47 1.15
C PRO A 224 23.91 14.99 1.17
N ALA A 225 22.68 14.63 1.59
CA ALA A 225 22.22 13.26 1.55
C ALA A 225 22.01 12.78 0.10
N ILE A 226 21.46 13.63 -0.77
CA ILE A 226 21.28 13.33 -2.20
C ILE A 226 22.64 13.14 -2.88
N GLU A 227 23.57 14.06 -2.68
CA GLU A 227 24.91 14.03 -3.28
C GLU A 227 25.69 12.77 -2.87
N ARG A 228 25.61 12.41 -1.59
CA ARG A 228 26.21 11.18 -1.08
C ARG A 228 25.62 9.95 -1.74
N PHE A 229 24.29 9.85 -1.76
CA PHE A 229 23.60 8.70 -2.34
C PHE A 229 23.88 8.55 -3.84
N ALA A 230 23.92 9.68 -4.58
CA ALA A 230 24.28 9.68 -5.99
C ALA A 230 25.72 9.17 -6.22
N ALA A 231 26.68 9.63 -5.39
CA ALA A 231 28.06 9.23 -5.48
C ALA A 231 28.28 7.73 -5.15
N GLU A 232 27.56 7.22 -4.16
CA GLU A 232 27.65 5.80 -3.72
C GLU A 232 27.00 4.83 -4.70
N THR A 233 25.90 5.21 -5.34
CA THR A 233 25.07 4.28 -6.14
C THR A 233 25.12 4.52 -7.64
N GLY A 234 25.57 5.69 -8.10
CA GLY A 234 25.54 6.11 -9.49
C GLY A 234 24.12 6.33 -10.05
N VAL A 235 23.07 6.31 -9.20
CA VAL A 235 21.70 6.48 -9.64
C VAL A 235 21.39 7.95 -9.94
N ALA A 236 20.51 8.18 -10.91
CA ALA A 236 20.02 9.51 -11.24
C ALA A 236 19.03 9.99 -10.14
N ILE A 237 19.55 10.60 -9.09
CA ILE A 237 18.77 11.24 -8.03
C ILE A 237 19.08 12.73 -8.02
N SER A 238 18.07 13.57 -7.93
CA SER A 238 18.19 15.03 -8.00
C SER A 238 17.29 15.74 -7.01
N GLY A 239 17.74 16.89 -6.55
CA GLY A 239 17.01 17.74 -5.60
C GLY A 239 17.95 18.56 -4.71
N PRO A 240 17.40 19.20 -3.67
CA PRO A 240 15.96 19.36 -3.43
C PRO A 240 15.27 20.15 -4.55
N VAL A 241 14.12 19.63 -5.02
CA VAL A 241 13.30 20.28 -6.06
C VAL A 241 12.11 20.97 -5.37
N PRO A 242 11.75 22.21 -5.72
CA PRO A 242 10.58 22.87 -5.16
C PRO A 242 9.32 22.01 -5.18
N GLY A 243 8.64 21.91 -4.02
CA GLY A 243 7.50 21.00 -3.83
C GLY A 243 6.29 21.33 -4.71
N ASP A 244 6.13 22.58 -5.09
CA ASP A 244 5.06 23.06 -5.98
C ASP A 244 5.23 22.64 -7.45
N THR A 245 6.44 22.28 -7.88
CA THR A 245 6.75 21.92 -9.28
C THR A 245 7.17 20.47 -9.47
N VAL A 246 7.68 19.80 -8.45
CA VAL A 246 8.25 18.44 -8.57
C VAL A 246 7.23 17.41 -9.07
N PHE A 247 5.97 17.50 -8.62
CA PHE A 247 4.92 16.57 -9.01
C PHE A 247 4.43 16.79 -10.45
N ILE A 248 4.50 18.02 -10.94
CA ILE A 248 4.25 18.34 -12.37
C ILE A 248 5.28 17.63 -13.23
N LYS A 249 6.56 17.69 -12.84
CA LYS A 249 7.67 17.02 -13.54
C LYS A 249 7.55 15.50 -13.46
N LEU A 250 7.14 14.94 -12.31
CA LEU A 250 6.85 13.51 -12.16
C LEU A 250 5.74 13.08 -13.13
N ARG A 251 4.63 13.80 -13.15
CA ARG A 251 3.50 13.54 -14.07
C ARG A 251 3.92 13.63 -15.55
N ALA A 252 4.84 14.54 -15.88
CA ALA A 252 5.40 14.68 -17.22
C ALA A 252 6.42 13.60 -17.58
N GLY A 253 6.68 12.62 -16.70
CA GLY A 253 7.62 11.53 -16.95
C GLY A 253 9.09 11.93 -16.91
N GLN A 254 9.44 13.09 -16.32
CA GLN A 254 10.84 13.46 -16.10
C GLN A 254 11.50 12.62 -14.99
N TYR A 255 10.71 12.14 -14.06
CA TYR A 255 11.11 11.28 -12.96
C TYR A 255 10.25 10.01 -12.91
N ASP A 256 10.73 8.98 -12.25
CA ASP A 256 10.04 7.71 -12.05
C ASP A 256 9.46 7.59 -10.64
N ALA A 257 10.00 8.37 -9.69
CA ALA A 257 9.44 8.58 -8.37
C ALA A 257 9.85 9.94 -7.79
N VAL A 258 9.07 10.41 -6.81
CA VAL A 258 9.40 11.54 -5.95
C VAL A 258 9.52 11.05 -4.51
N VAL A 259 10.52 11.53 -3.78
CA VAL A 259 10.63 11.41 -2.33
C VAL A 259 10.09 12.69 -1.70
N ALA A 260 8.94 12.59 -1.05
CA ALA A 260 8.29 13.69 -0.33
C ALA A 260 8.76 13.74 1.12
N MET A 261 8.86 14.94 1.71
CA MET A 261 9.34 15.13 3.06
C MET A 261 8.29 14.81 4.11
N PHE A 262 7.01 15.05 3.82
CA PHE A 262 5.91 14.83 4.76
C PHE A 262 4.63 14.34 4.06
N HIS A 263 3.71 13.81 4.87
CA HIS A 263 2.50 13.15 4.42
C HIS A 263 1.74 13.91 3.34
N ASP A 264 1.25 15.12 3.64
CA ASP A 264 0.38 15.86 2.73
C ASP A 264 1.09 16.32 1.46
N GLN A 265 2.40 16.60 1.54
CA GLN A 265 3.19 16.96 0.37
C GLN A 265 3.12 15.88 -0.72
N GLY A 266 3.12 14.61 -0.32
CA GLY A 266 3.05 13.49 -1.28
C GLY A 266 1.64 12.97 -1.54
N HIS A 267 0.76 12.98 -0.54
CA HIS A 267 -0.59 12.44 -0.67
C HIS A 267 -1.51 13.30 -1.54
N ILE A 268 -1.46 14.63 -1.35
CA ILE A 268 -2.34 15.55 -2.09
C ILE A 268 -2.22 15.35 -3.61
N PRO A 269 -1.03 15.41 -4.23
CA PRO A 269 -0.92 15.27 -5.68
C PRO A 269 -1.33 13.89 -6.20
N VAL A 270 -1.05 12.81 -5.45
CA VAL A 270 -1.44 11.45 -5.88
C VAL A 270 -2.96 11.28 -5.76
N LYS A 271 -3.56 11.73 -4.66
CA LYS A 271 -5.01 11.60 -4.44
C LYS A 271 -5.83 12.47 -5.39
N LEU A 272 -5.35 13.65 -5.75
CA LEU A 272 -6.00 14.49 -6.77
C LEU A 272 -6.10 13.82 -8.15
N LEU A 273 -5.20 12.90 -8.47
CA LEU A 273 -5.23 12.15 -9.71
C LEU A 273 -6.03 10.85 -9.63
N GLY A 274 -5.94 10.16 -8.49
CA GLY A 274 -6.53 8.83 -8.30
C GLY A 274 -7.96 8.84 -7.78
N PHE A 275 -8.44 9.97 -7.23
CA PHE A 275 -9.73 10.05 -6.58
C PHE A 275 -10.65 10.99 -7.37
N ASN A 276 -11.85 10.52 -7.67
CA ASN A 276 -12.85 11.31 -8.36
C ASN A 276 -14.16 11.34 -7.56
N VAL A 277 -14.73 12.53 -7.43
CA VAL A 277 -16.01 12.78 -6.74
C VAL A 277 -16.99 13.32 -7.75
N ASP A 278 -18.18 12.75 -7.81
CA ASP A 278 -19.28 13.29 -8.60
C ASP A 278 -19.73 14.64 -8.01
N PRO A 279 -19.56 15.74 -8.73
CA PRO A 279 -19.88 17.07 -8.20
C PRO A 279 -21.39 17.27 -7.96
N ALA A 280 -22.26 16.47 -8.61
CA ALA A 280 -23.71 16.59 -8.46
C ALA A 280 -24.22 15.86 -7.22
N THR A 281 -23.59 14.74 -6.84
CA THR A 281 -24.05 13.88 -5.75
C THR A 281 -23.11 13.86 -4.54
N GLY A 282 -21.89 14.37 -4.68
CA GLY A 282 -20.83 14.28 -3.67
C GLY A 282 -20.31 12.85 -3.44
N LYS A 283 -20.72 11.90 -4.25
CA LYS A 283 -20.29 10.49 -4.10
C LYS A 283 -18.95 10.24 -4.76
N TRP A 284 -18.13 9.43 -4.14
CA TRP A 284 -16.88 8.93 -4.70
C TRP A 284 -17.16 8.04 -5.91
N GLN A 285 -16.64 8.40 -7.08
CA GLN A 285 -16.80 7.65 -8.34
C GLN A 285 -15.63 6.72 -8.61
N ALA A 286 -14.41 7.18 -8.36
CA ALA A 286 -13.20 6.39 -8.49
C ALA A 286 -12.33 6.57 -7.25
N ILE A 287 -11.77 5.48 -6.78
CA ILE A 287 -10.77 5.45 -5.72
C ILE A 287 -9.67 4.53 -6.26
N SER A 288 -8.72 5.10 -6.98
CA SER A 288 -7.57 4.38 -7.49
C SER A 288 -6.32 4.92 -6.81
N GLY A 289 -5.60 4.02 -6.18
CA GLY A 289 -4.38 4.32 -5.46
C GLY A 289 -3.93 3.08 -4.70
N VAL A 290 -2.63 2.86 -4.68
CA VAL A 290 -2.00 1.73 -4.00
C VAL A 290 -1.03 2.26 -2.97
N ASN A 291 -1.21 1.82 -1.73
CA ASN A 291 -0.24 2.06 -0.68
C ASN A 291 0.71 0.86 -0.61
N ILE A 292 2.00 1.10 -0.70
CA ILE A 292 3.07 0.11 -0.69
C ILE A 292 3.92 0.33 0.54
N THR A 293 4.17 -0.72 1.31
CA THR A 293 5.10 -0.64 2.44
C THR A 293 6.46 -1.20 2.00
N LEU A 294 7.42 -0.32 1.87
CA LEU A 294 8.80 -0.64 1.48
C LEU A 294 9.67 -0.91 2.71
N GLY A 295 10.78 -1.65 2.49
CA GLY A 295 11.77 -1.91 3.52
C GLY A 295 11.39 -3.05 4.48
N LEU A 296 10.30 -3.76 4.23
CA LEU A 296 9.96 -5.01 4.91
C LEU A 296 10.62 -6.21 4.20
N PRO A 297 10.90 -7.33 4.90
CA PRO A 297 11.41 -8.55 4.27
C PRO A 297 10.34 -9.28 3.42
N ILE A 298 9.15 -8.73 3.34
CA ILE A 298 7.99 -9.22 2.59
C ILE A 298 7.49 -8.13 1.65
N LEU A 299 6.93 -8.51 0.50
CA LEU A 299 6.20 -7.57 -0.37
C LEU A 299 4.82 -7.29 0.21
N ARG A 300 4.50 -6.00 0.35
CA ARG A 300 3.15 -5.60 0.78
C ARG A 300 2.61 -4.43 -0.01
N THR A 301 1.39 -4.62 -0.51
CA THR A 301 0.56 -3.55 -1.07
C THR A 301 -0.79 -3.49 -0.36
N SER A 302 -1.50 -2.40 -0.47
CA SER A 302 -2.84 -2.25 0.07
C SER A 302 -3.69 -1.27 -0.70
N VAL A 303 -4.98 -1.33 -0.44
CA VAL A 303 -5.91 -0.26 -0.80
C VAL A 303 -5.55 1.05 -0.07
N ASP A 304 -5.99 2.19 -0.63
CA ASP A 304 -5.77 3.53 -0.05
C ASP A 304 -7.09 4.16 0.46
N HIS A 305 -7.98 3.31 1.01
CA HIS A 305 -9.24 3.74 1.63
C HIS A 305 -9.51 2.98 2.94
N GLY A 306 -10.48 3.45 3.72
CA GLY A 306 -10.87 2.85 5.01
C GLY A 306 -11.90 1.73 4.87
N THR A 307 -12.42 1.29 6.02
CA THR A 307 -13.37 0.20 6.18
C THR A 307 -14.78 0.50 5.66
N ALA A 308 -15.13 1.79 5.47
CA ALA A 308 -16.41 2.26 4.95
C ALA A 308 -17.61 1.50 5.56
N PHE A 309 -17.69 1.52 6.89
CA PHE A 309 -18.73 0.80 7.64
C PHE A 309 -20.16 1.21 7.27
N ASP A 310 -20.34 2.45 6.80
CA ASP A 310 -21.61 3.02 6.36
C ASP A 310 -22.22 2.32 5.14
N ILE A 311 -21.38 1.71 4.30
CA ILE A 311 -21.82 0.98 3.09
C ILE A 311 -21.53 -0.53 3.17
N ALA A 312 -20.98 -1.00 4.28
CA ALA A 312 -20.63 -2.41 4.45
C ALA A 312 -21.87 -3.30 4.33
N GLY A 313 -21.76 -4.40 3.59
CA GLY A 313 -22.85 -5.33 3.37
C GLY A 313 -23.96 -4.82 2.45
N GLN A 314 -23.77 -3.74 1.69
CA GLN A 314 -24.75 -3.23 0.74
C GLN A 314 -24.49 -3.66 -0.72
N GLY A 315 -23.36 -4.31 -0.99
CA GLY A 315 -23.02 -4.74 -2.35
C GLY A 315 -22.60 -3.61 -3.29
N ILE A 316 -22.33 -2.38 -2.77
CA ILE A 316 -22.02 -1.19 -3.57
C ILE A 316 -20.57 -0.72 -3.47
N ALA A 317 -19.75 -1.36 -2.63
CA ALA A 317 -18.34 -0.99 -2.49
C ALA A 317 -17.57 -1.22 -3.79
N ASN A 318 -16.69 -0.28 -4.14
CA ASN A 318 -15.82 -0.37 -5.30
C ASN A 318 -14.56 -1.20 -4.95
N ALA A 319 -14.18 -2.14 -5.82
CA ALA A 319 -13.02 -3.02 -5.63
C ALA A 319 -11.78 -2.62 -6.44
N ASP A 320 -11.83 -1.55 -7.22
CA ASP A 320 -10.75 -1.18 -8.16
C ASP A 320 -9.41 -0.98 -7.44
N SER A 321 -9.41 -0.30 -6.29
CA SER A 321 -8.20 -0.12 -5.49
C SER A 321 -7.58 -1.45 -5.02
N LEU A 322 -8.39 -2.47 -4.71
CA LEU A 322 -7.88 -3.80 -4.36
C LEU A 322 -7.33 -4.54 -5.57
N VAL A 323 -7.99 -4.42 -6.73
CA VAL A 323 -7.50 -4.97 -8.00
C VAL A 323 -6.17 -4.32 -8.38
N ASP A 324 -6.05 -3.00 -8.23
CA ASP A 324 -4.82 -2.26 -8.47
C ASP A 324 -3.70 -2.69 -7.51
N ALA A 325 -4.02 -2.88 -6.23
CA ALA A 325 -3.07 -3.37 -5.24
C ALA A 325 -2.53 -4.78 -5.59
N VAL A 326 -3.41 -5.69 -6.05
CA VAL A 326 -2.99 -7.02 -6.54
C VAL A 326 -2.13 -6.90 -7.80
N ASN A 327 -2.55 -6.09 -8.77
CA ASN A 327 -1.77 -5.87 -10.00
C ASN A 327 -0.40 -5.26 -9.71
N TYR A 328 -0.31 -4.35 -8.74
CA TYR A 328 0.96 -3.74 -8.34
C TYR A 328 1.86 -4.77 -7.65
N ALA A 329 1.32 -5.62 -6.77
CA ALA A 329 2.05 -6.73 -6.16
C ALA A 329 2.61 -7.69 -7.20
N LEU A 330 1.82 -8.06 -8.23
CA LEU A 330 2.28 -8.91 -9.33
C LEU A 330 3.47 -8.31 -10.07
N ARG A 331 3.44 -7.02 -10.39
CA ARG A 331 4.57 -6.33 -11.04
C ARG A 331 5.84 -6.34 -10.20
N LEU A 332 5.71 -6.16 -8.87
CA LEU A 332 6.84 -6.23 -7.94
C LEU A 332 7.41 -7.66 -7.84
N ILE A 333 6.58 -8.69 -7.88
CA ILE A 333 7.01 -10.10 -7.88
C ILE A 333 7.78 -10.41 -9.17
N GLU A 334 7.20 -10.05 -10.33
CA GLU A 334 7.81 -10.28 -11.65
C GLU A 334 9.21 -9.64 -11.75
N GLY A 335 9.36 -8.42 -11.27
CA GLY A 335 10.64 -7.75 -11.33
C GLY A 335 11.69 -8.29 -10.35
N ARG A 336 11.30 -8.86 -9.21
CA ARG A 336 12.24 -9.55 -8.30
C ARG A 336 12.74 -10.86 -8.85
N THR A 337 11.92 -11.58 -9.62
CA THR A 337 12.32 -12.84 -10.27
C THR A 337 13.21 -12.64 -11.49
N ALA A 338 13.24 -11.46 -12.05
CA ALA A 338 14.04 -11.10 -13.22
C ALA A 338 15.44 -10.55 -12.88
N GLN A 339 15.72 -10.25 -11.61
CA GLN A 339 17.03 -9.84 -11.08
C GLN A 339 17.82 -11.04 -10.58
#